data_798acc80b98859f2719ff55e07effa35
#
_entry.id   798acc80b98859f2719ff55e07effa35
#
_cell.length_a   1.000
_cell.length_b   1.000
_cell.length_c   1.000
_cell.angle_alpha   90.00
_cell.angle_beta   90.00
_cell.angle_gamma   90.00
#
_symmetry.space_group_name_H-M   'P 1'
#
loop_
_entity.id
_entity.type
_entity.pdbx_description
1 polymer ?
#
loop_
_entity_poly.entity_id
_entity_poly.type
_entity_poly.pdbx_seq_one_letter_code
_entity_poly.pdbx_strand_id
1 'polypeptide(L)'
;KKSRNHYNEMAVSLTNEDQVQLTLRFRVFDDGIGFRYEYTVPTVDSLLITDELTTFRFHRDGTSWSIPASAETYELLYQQQPISEVETANTPFTFKTADGVYGSIHEAALYDFPEMTLKQIGHYTLKAELAPWPDGIKARKGNHFTTSWRTIQIAPEAVGLINSSLILNLNDPCVLETTDWIRPLKYVGVWWGMHLGVETWKMDERHGATTANAKKYIDFAAANHIEAVLFEGWNEGWESWGGMQSFDFTKPYADFDIDEIVRYAKEKGVEIMGHHETGGNIPNYERQMDHAMQWYTDHGIHLLKTGYAGAFPDGYLHHSQYGVNHYQRVVETAA
;
A
#
# COMPACT_ATOMS: atom_id res chain seq x y z
N LYS A 1 -3.86 5.88 21.05
CA LYS A 1 -3.14 7.14 21.30
C LYS A 1 -3.79 8.24 20.45
N LYS A 2 -4.19 9.37 21.02
CA LYS A 2 -4.69 10.51 20.25
C LYS A 2 -3.48 11.28 19.70
N SER A 3 -3.47 11.56 18.40
CA SER A 3 -2.51 12.46 17.76
C SER A 3 -3.10 13.87 17.73
N ARG A 4 -2.27 14.88 18.03
CA ARG A 4 -2.66 16.28 17.93
C ARG A 4 -2.52 16.72 16.47
N ASN A 5 -3.62 17.17 15.87
CA ASN A 5 -3.59 17.79 14.55
C ASN A 5 -3.56 19.32 14.72
N HIS A 6 -2.35 19.90 14.62
CA HIS A 6 -2.13 21.33 14.81
C HIS A 6 -1.09 21.83 13.81
N TYR A 7 -1.49 22.77 12.97
CA TYR A 7 -0.66 23.28 11.88
C TYR A 7 -0.99 24.76 11.60
N ASN A 8 -0.07 25.41 10.91
CA ASN A 8 -0.36 26.66 10.18
C ASN A 8 -0.59 26.32 8.72
N GLU A 9 -1.63 26.93 8.11
CA GLU A 9 -1.94 26.71 6.70
C GLU A 9 -1.74 27.98 5.89
N MET A 10 -1.20 27.81 4.68
CA MET A 10 -1.12 28.85 3.66
C MET A 10 -1.66 28.28 2.33
N ALA A 11 -2.53 29.05 1.69
CA ALA A 11 -3.01 28.75 0.35
C ALA A 11 -2.64 29.90 -0.60
N VAL A 12 -2.00 29.56 -1.72
CA VAL A 12 -1.66 30.51 -2.78
C VAL A 12 -2.45 30.14 -4.02
N SER A 13 -3.44 30.96 -4.38
CA SER A 13 -4.30 30.74 -5.55
C SER A 13 -3.81 31.57 -6.73
N LEU A 14 -3.65 30.92 -7.86
CA LEU A 14 -3.25 31.48 -9.14
C LEU A 14 -4.36 31.24 -10.16
N THR A 15 -4.60 32.20 -11.03
CA THR A 15 -5.56 32.07 -12.15
C THR A 15 -4.91 32.61 -13.41
N ASN A 16 -4.96 31.85 -14.51
CA ASN A 16 -4.49 32.31 -15.81
C ASN A 16 -5.61 32.94 -16.63
N GLU A 17 -5.29 33.41 -17.85
CA GLU A 17 -6.25 34.05 -18.77
C GLU A 17 -7.39 33.11 -19.20
N ASP A 18 -7.13 31.77 -19.24
CA ASP A 18 -8.12 30.74 -19.58
C ASP A 18 -8.99 30.33 -18.39
N GLN A 19 -8.94 31.06 -17.28
CA GLN A 19 -9.65 30.77 -16.03
C GLN A 19 -9.26 29.46 -15.39
N VAL A 20 -8.11 28.88 -15.76
CA VAL A 20 -7.52 27.74 -15.03
C VAL A 20 -7.05 28.21 -13.65
N GLN A 21 -7.53 27.57 -12.62
CA GLN A 21 -7.16 27.86 -11.25
C GLN A 21 -6.23 26.79 -10.71
N LEU A 22 -5.13 27.22 -10.11
CA LEU A 22 -4.21 26.41 -9.36
C LEU A 22 -4.06 26.98 -7.95
N THR A 23 -4.37 26.18 -6.94
CA THR A 23 -4.06 26.53 -5.55
C THR A 23 -2.95 25.61 -5.03
N LEU A 24 -1.85 26.22 -4.57
CA LEU A 24 -0.81 25.53 -3.79
C LEU A 24 -1.20 25.67 -2.32
N ARG A 25 -1.46 24.55 -1.67
CA ARG A 25 -1.79 24.50 -0.25
C ARG A 25 -0.65 23.91 0.54
N PHE A 26 -0.23 24.64 1.57
CA PHE A 26 0.84 24.25 2.49
C PHE A 26 0.30 24.09 3.90
N ARG A 27 0.70 23.03 4.60
CA ARG A 27 0.47 22.86 6.04
C ARG A 27 1.81 22.62 6.73
N VAL A 28 2.12 23.44 7.71
CA VAL A 28 3.37 23.39 8.49
C VAL A 28 3.05 22.94 9.90
N PHE A 29 3.71 21.87 10.32
CA PHE A 29 3.60 21.23 11.62
C PHE A 29 4.93 21.34 12.37
N ASP A 30 4.95 20.99 13.66
CA ASP A 30 6.18 20.96 14.47
C ASP A 30 7.19 19.90 13.95
N ASP A 31 6.73 18.88 13.25
CA ASP A 31 7.49 17.72 12.76
C ASP A 31 7.62 17.67 11.23
N GLY A 32 7.23 18.74 10.51
CA GLY A 32 7.41 18.80 9.06
C GLY A 32 6.41 19.68 8.32
N ILE A 33 6.37 19.47 7.00
CA ILE A 33 5.50 20.20 6.08
C ILE A 33 4.84 19.25 5.08
N GLY A 34 3.58 19.52 4.76
CA GLY A 34 2.90 18.96 3.59
C GLY A 34 2.49 20.06 2.64
N PHE A 35 2.55 19.77 1.34
CA PHE A 35 1.96 20.63 0.30
C PHE A 35 1.29 19.78 -0.78
N ARG A 36 0.27 20.36 -1.42
CA ARG A 36 -0.43 19.74 -2.54
C ARG A 36 -0.92 20.77 -3.54
N TYR A 37 -1.30 20.28 -4.71
CA TYR A 37 -1.88 21.06 -5.77
C TYR A 37 -3.40 20.80 -5.84
N GLU A 38 -4.17 21.87 -5.96
CA GLU A 38 -5.62 21.84 -6.17
C GLU A 38 -5.92 22.55 -7.49
N TYR A 39 -6.50 21.83 -8.44
CA TYR A 39 -6.76 22.32 -9.80
C TYR A 39 -8.25 22.47 -10.08
N THR A 40 -8.61 23.53 -10.83
CA THR A 40 -9.92 23.69 -11.46
C THR A 40 -9.72 24.20 -12.89
N VAL A 41 -10.22 23.44 -13.88
CA VAL A 41 -10.13 23.78 -15.31
C VAL A 41 -11.54 23.80 -15.89
N PRO A 42 -12.25 24.93 -15.86
CA PRO A 42 -13.68 24.99 -16.14
C PRO A 42 -14.06 24.71 -17.60
N THR A 43 -13.09 24.72 -18.52
CA THR A 43 -13.31 24.61 -19.97
C THR A 43 -13.31 23.17 -20.50
N VAL A 44 -13.02 22.18 -19.65
CA VAL A 44 -12.93 20.76 -20.03
C VAL A 44 -13.57 19.88 -18.96
N ASP A 45 -14.02 18.71 -19.36
CA ASP A 45 -14.61 17.73 -18.41
C ASP A 45 -13.56 16.77 -17.82
N SER A 46 -12.44 16.58 -18.52
CA SER A 46 -11.38 15.67 -18.12
C SER A 46 -10.00 16.21 -18.49
N LEU A 47 -9.01 15.79 -17.72
CA LEU A 47 -7.61 16.19 -17.84
C LEU A 47 -6.70 14.96 -17.87
N LEU A 48 -5.65 15.03 -18.66
CA LEU A 48 -4.56 14.07 -18.71
C LEU A 48 -3.31 14.72 -18.10
N ILE A 49 -2.88 14.21 -16.97
CA ILE A 49 -1.65 14.65 -16.32
C ILE A 49 -0.49 13.85 -16.92
N THR A 50 0.44 14.55 -17.53
CA THR A 50 1.58 13.94 -18.23
C THR A 50 2.86 13.96 -17.39
N ASP A 51 2.98 14.90 -16.45
CA ASP A 51 4.15 15.01 -15.57
C ASP A 51 3.84 15.83 -14.31
N GLU A 52 4.65 15.64 -13.27
CA GLU A 52 4.71 16.50 -12.09
C GLU A 52 6.11 17.12 -11.99
N LEU A 53 6.17 18.44 -11.91
CA LEU A 53 7.43 19.18 -11.92
C LEU A 53 7.95 19.53 -10.53
N THR A 54 7.38 18.93 -9.49
CA THR A 54 7.84 19.09 -8.10
C THR A 54 9.28 18.64 -7.94
N THR A 55 10.08 19.48 -7.30
CA THR A 55 11.50 19.18 -6.98
C THR A 55 11.80 19.40 -5.52
N PHE A 56 12.66 18.57 -5.00
CA PHE A 56 13.22 18.65 -3.64
C PHE A 56 14.72 18.95 -3.76
N ARG A 57 15.13 20.15 -3.40
CA ARG A 57 16.52 20.59 -3.51
C ARG A 57 17.17 20.71 -2.15
N PHE A 58 18.24 19.98 -1.95
CA PHE A 58 19.08 20.09 -0.76
C PHE A 58 20.12 21.21 -0.95
N HIS A 59 20.46 21.90 0.13
CA HIS A 59 21.46 22.99 0.09
C HIS A 59 22.88 22.43 -0.06
N ARG A 60 23.15 21.28 0.56
CA ARG A 60 24.41 20.55 0.53
C ARG A 60 24.14 19.06 0.42
N ASP A 61 25.18 18.30 0.10
CA ASP A 61 25.10 16.85 0.16
C ASP A 61 24.83 16.36 1.59
N GLY A 62 24.28 15.18 1.69
CA GLY A 62 23.96 14.50 2.93
C GLY A 62 24.02 13.00 2.73
N THR A 63 23.57 12.25 3.71
CA THR A 63 23.42 10.78 3.61
C THR A 63 21.97 10.42 3.40
N SER A 64 21.68 9.46 2.52
CA SER A 64 20.37 8.91 2.32
C SER A 64 20.33 7.42 2.63
N TRP A 65 19.11 6.93 2.95
CA TRP A 65 18.74 5.53 3.06
C TRP A 65 17.48 5.33 2.25
N SER A 66 17.61 4.65 1.12
CA SER A 66 16.50 4.45 0.19
C SER A 66 16.65 3.13 -0.58
N ILE A 67 15.58 2.71 -1.21
CA ILE A 67 15.60 1.67 -2.24
C ILE A 67 15.49 2.31 -3.61
N PRO A 68 16.04 1.70 -4.69
CA PRO A 68 15.84 2.18 -6.06
C PRO A 68 14.35 2.31 -6.41
N ALA A 69 14.00 3.26 -7.26
CA ALA A 69 12.61 3.43 -7.70
C ALA A 69 12.09 2.21 -8.45
N SER A 70 10.91 1.78 -8.08
CA SER A 70 10.14 0.75 -8.75
C SER A 70 8.65 1.09 -8.66
N ALA A 71 7.92 0.96 -9.76
CA ALA A 71 6.46 1.09 -9.77
C ALA A 71 5.75 -0.27 -9.55
N GLU A 72 6.50 -1.32 -9.23
CA GLU A 72 6.01 -2.69 -9.08
C GLU A 72 6.23 -3.28 -7.68
N THR A 73 7.26 -2.85 -6.96
CA THR A 73 7.62 -3.49 -5.70
C THR A 73 8.43 -2.57 -4.79
N TYR A 74 8.32 -2.81 -3.47
CA TYR A 74 9.19 -2.27 -2.44
C TYR A 74 10.19 -3.31 -1.90
N GLU A 75 10.22 -4.52 -2.45
CA GLU A 75 11.05 -5.64 -1.99
C GLU A 75 12.48 -5.55 -2.52
N LEU A 76 13.13 -4.39 -2.33
CA LEU A 76 14.48 -4.10 -2.74
C LEU A 76 15.36 -3.82 -1.53
N LEU A 77 16.67 -4.02 -1.68
CA LEU A 77 17.62 -3.76 -0.61
C LEU A 77 17.86 -2.26 -0.42
N TYR A 78 17.81 -1.80 0.82
CA TYR A 78 18.18 -0.43 1.19
C TYR A 78 19.63 -0.16 0.89
N GLN A 79 19.87 1.00 0.31
CA GLN A 79 21.21 1.54 0.04
C GLN A 79 21.45 2.75 0.95
N GLN A 80 22.62 2.79 1.59
CA GLN A 80 23.12 3.98 2.28
C GLN A 80 24.15 4.63 1.38
N GLN A 81 23.87 5.85 0.93
CA GLN A 81 24.74 6.56 -0.01
C GLN A 81 24.59 8.09 0.13
N PRO A 82 25.54 8.90 -0.39
CA PRO A 82 25.36 10.33 -0.53
C PRO A 82 24.10 10.66 -1.34
N ILE A 83 23.40 11.76 -1.00
CA ILE A 83 22.21 12.19 -1.77
C ILE A 83 22.58 12.45 -3.24
N SER A 84 23.80 12.94 -3.49
CA SER A 84 24.34 13.19 -4.83
C SER A 84 24.51 11.95 -5.69
N GLU A 85 24.58 10.77 -5.10
CA GLU A 85 24.76 9.48 -5.79
C GLU A 85 23.46 8.72 -6.01
N VAL A 86 22.35 9.22 -5.47
CA VAL A 86 21.02 8.62 -5.68
C VAL A 86 20.57 8.88 -7.12
N GLU A 87 20.47 7.85 -7.92
CA GLU A 87 19.91 7.98 -9.27
C GLU A 87 18.38 8.08 -9.22
N THR A 88 17.75 7.11 -8.54
CA THR A 88 16.31 7.05 -8.32
C THR A 88 16.02 6.48 -6.94
N ALA A 89 14.86 6.81 -6.38
CA ALA A 89 14.43 6.25 -5.10
C ALA A 89 12.91 6.10 -5.01
N ASN A 90 12.44 5.04 -4.37
CA ASN A 90 11.08 4.99 -3.84
C ASN A 90 10.96 5.90 -2.61
N THR A 91 9.75 6.32 -2.30
CA THR A 91 9.41 6.98 -1.04
C THR A 91 8.83 5.95 -0.05
N PRO A 92 9.01 6.11 1.27
CA PRO A 92 9.68 7.23 1.94
C PRO A 92 11.20 7.27 1.70
N PHE A 93 11.70 8.43 1.28
CA PHE A 93 13.12 8.69 1.09
C PHE A 93 13.70 9.30 2.36
N THR A 94 14.42 8.51 3.13
CA THR A 94 15.03 8.94 4.39
C THR A 94 16.40 9.54 4.15
N PHE A 95 16.69 10.67 4.80
CA PHE A 95 17.96 11.36 4.67
C PHE A 95 18.45 11.98 5.98
N LYS A 96 19.73 12.29 6.02
CA LYS A 96 20.36 13.13 7.03
C LYS A 96 21.12 14.24 6.33
N THR A 97 20.83 15.49 6.66
CA THR A 97 21.54 16.65 6.11
C THR A 97 22.97 16.76 6.67
N ALA A 98 23.83 17.52 6.00
CA ALA A 98 25.20 17.82 6.49
C ALA A 98 25.19 18.49 7.88
N ASP A 99 24.13 19.22 8.21
CA ASP A 99 23.96 19.91 9.50
C ASP A 99 23.35 19.00 10.58
N GLY A 100 23.11 17.72 10.26
CA GLY A 100 22.70 16.69 11.23
C GLY A 100 21.19 16.50 11.40
N VAL A 101 20.34 17.23 10.65
CA VAL A 101 18.88 17.06 10.67
C VAL A 101 18.49 15.80 9.90
N TYR A 102 17.68 14.95 10.50
CA TYR A 102 17.05 13.83 9.82
C TYR A 102 15.75 14.26 9.15
N GLY A 103 15.46 13.67 8.01
CA GLY A 103 14.22 13.93 7.30
C GLY A 103 13.75 12.75 6.48
N SER A 104 12.50 12.83 6.03
CA SER A 104 11.90 11.86 5.12
C SER A 104 11.00 12.58 4.13
N ILE A 105 11.22 12.35 2.83
CA ILE A 105 10.30 12.78 1.78
C ILE A 105 9.35 11.63 1.49
N HIS A 106 8.06 11.90 1.53
CA HIS A 106 7.00 10.94 1.26
C HIS A 106 5.73 11.65 0.78
N GLU A 107 4.61 10.95 0.78
CA GLU A 107 3.30 11.47 0.42
C GLU A 107 2.23 11.03 1.43
N ALA A 108 1.10 11.72 1.43
CA ALA A 108 -0.07 11.39 2.23
C ALA A 108 -1.35 11.64 1.44
N ALA A 109 -2.46 11.06 1.87
CA ALA A 109 -3.75 11.10 1.19
C ALA A 109 -3.61 10.74 -0.30
N LEU A 110 -3.01 9.59 -0.57
CA LEU A 110 -2.82 9.05 -1.91
C LEU A 110 -4.13 8.41 -2.37
N TYR A 111 -5.04 9.25 -2.89
CA TYR A 111 -6.35 8.85 -3.40
C TYR A 111 -6.48 9.22 -4.87
N ASP A 112 -6.86 8.25 -5.70
CA ASP A 112 -7.07 8.44 -7.14
C ASP A 112 -5.95 9.23 -7.82
N PHE A 113 -4.70 8.97 -7.43
CA PHE A 113 -3.49 9.58 -7.95
C PHE A 113 -2.34 8.57 -7.94
N PRO A 114 -1.39 8.63 -8.89
CA PRO A 114 -0.26 7.69 -8.89
C PRO A 114 0.73 7.99 -7.76
N GLU A 115 1.43 6.96 -7.32
CA GLU A 115 2.52 7.08 -6.36
C GLU A 115 3.68 7.90 -6.93
N MET A 116 4.38 8.60 -6.03
CA MET A 116 5.57 9.37 -6.32
C MET A 116 6.83 8.58 -6.00
N THR A 117 7.69 8.41 -6.99
CA THR A 117 9.11 8.11 -6.80
C THR A 117 9.96 9.37 -6.99
N LEU A 118 11.25 9.29 -6.75
CA LEU A 118 12.19 10.40 -6.88
C LEU A 118 13.29 10.07 -7.88
N LYS A 119 13.67 11.06 -8.70
CA LYS A 119 14.75 10.96 -9.68
C LYS A 119 15.73 12.10 -9.55
N GLN A 120 17.01 11.80 -9.53
CA GLN A 120 18.08 12.82 -9.52
C GLN A 120 18.10 13.58 -10.85
N ILE A 121 18.05 14.91 -10.75
CA ILE A 121 18.20 15.81 -11.89
C ILE A 121 19.42 16.73 -11.81
N GLY A 122 20.32 16.46 -10.85
CA GLY A 122 21.61 17.13 -10.63
C GLY A 122 21.63 18.01 -9.39
N HIS A 123 22.85 18.29 -8.92
CA HIS A 123 23.14 19.19 -7.79
C HIS A 123 22.22 19.03 -6.57
N TYR A 124 22.14 17.77 -6.04
CA TYR A 124 21.32 17.45 -4.87
C TYR A 124 19.83 17.79 -5.03
N THR A 125 19.32 17.66 -6.26
CA THR A 125 17.91 17.94 -6.58
C THR A 125 17.24 16.67 -7.06
N LEU A 126 16.22 16.25 -6.33
CA LEU A 126 15.37 15.12 -6.67
C LEU A 126 14.05 15.63 -7.23
N LYS A 127 13.64 15.15 -8.41
CA LYS A 127 12.33 15.44 -9.03
C LYS A 127 11.35 14.31 -8.72
N ALA A 128 10.10 14.67 -8.48
CA ALA A 128 8.99 13.73 -8.41
C ALA A 128 8.78 13.05 -9.77
N GLU A 129 8.73 11.72 -9.77
CA GLU A 129 8.35 10.90 -10.93
C GLU A 129 7.12 10.08 -10.55
N LEU A 130 6.06 10.22 -11.34
CA LEU A 130 4.81 9.51 -11.11
C LEU A 130 4.76 8.19 -11.89
N ALA A 131 4.20 7.15 -11.27
CA ALA A 131 3.99 5.87 -11.96
C ALA A 131 2.93 6.03 -13.08
N PRO A 132 3.25 5.67 -14.34
CA PRO A 132 2.37 5.91 -15.47
C PRO A 132 1.30 4.83 -15.67
N TRP A 133 0.28 5.17 -16.42
CA TRP A 133 -0.56 4.23 -17.15
C TRP A 133 0.21 3.60 -18.32
N PRO A 134 -0.28 2.50 -18.93
CA PRO A 134 0.42 1.86 -20.06
C PRO A 134 0.69 2.78 -21.26
N ASP A 135 -0.09 3.82 -21.44
CA ASP A 135 0.07 4.83 -22.50
C ASP A 135 0.98 6.01 -22.12
N GLY A 136 1.61 5.94 -20.93
CA GLY A 136 2.54 6.96 -20.44
C GLY A 136 1.86 8.13 -19.69
N ILE A 137 0.55 8.26 -19.73
CA ILE A 137 -0.20 9.25 -18.93
C ILE A 137 0.00 8.95 -17.45
N LYS A 138 0.24 9.97 -16.63
CA LYS A 138 0.46 9.80 -15.19
C LYS A 138 -0.84 9.70 -14.42
N ALA A 139 -1.79 10.59 -14.66
CA ALA A 139 -3.11 10.53 -14.05
C ALA A 139 -4.21 11.00 -15.00
N ARG A 140 -5.41 10.45 -14.83
CA ARG A 140 -6.65 10.84 -15.52
C ARG A 140 -7.59 11.43 -14.49
N LYS A 141 -7.94 12.71 -14.66
CA LYS A 141 -8.70 13.46 -13.64
C LYS A 141 -9.88 14.16 -14.28
N GLY A 142 -10.89 14.45 -13.47
CA GLY A 142 -11.92 15.42 -13.84
C GLY A 142 -11.39 16.84 -13.84
N ASN A 143 -12.24 17.79 -14.20
CA ASN A 143 -11.89 19.23 -14.30
C ASN A 143 -11.63 19.92 -12.94
N HIS A 144 -11.92 19.25 -11.85
CA HIS A 144 -11.57 19.66 -10.49
C HIS A 144 -10.96 18.49 -9.73
N PHE A 145 -9.75 18.64 -9.23
CA PHE A 145 -9.08 17.60 -8.46
C PHE A 145 -8.00 18.15 -7.53
N THR A 146 -7.60 17.32 -6.56
CA THR A 146 -6.44 17.53 -5.71
C THR A 146 -5.42 16.40 -5.93
N THR A 147 -4.13 16.72 -5.84
CA THR A 147 -3.07 15.69 -5.78
C THR A 147 -2.96 15.15 -4.36
N SER A 148 -2.23 14.04 -4.19
CA SER A 148 -1.72 13.65 -2.87
C SER A 148 -0.84 14.75 -2.27
N TRP A 149 -0.72 14.75 -0.95
CA TRP A 149 0.23 15.64 -0.27
C TRP A 149 1.66 15.16 -0.53
N ARG A 150 2.53 16.09 -0.89
CA ARG A 150 3.98 15.90 -0.84
C ARG A 150 4.44 16.30 0.55
N THR A 151 5.17 15.42 1.22
CA THR A 151 5.51 15.60 2.63
C THR A 151 7.02 15.62 2.84
N ILE A 152 7.48 16.45 3.77
CA ILE A 152 8.84 16.45 4.29
C ILE A 152 8.74 16.40 5.80
N GLN A 153 9.01 15.24 6.39
CA GLN A 153 9.19 15.10 7.84
C GLN A 153 10.60 15.57 8.21
N ILE A 154 10.74 16.19 9.38
CA ILE A 154 12.04 16.61 9.93
C ILE A 154 12.12 16.28 11.42
N ALA A 155 13.30 15.89 11.86
CA ALA A 155 13.58 15.61 13.27
C ALA A 155 15.08 15.82 13.58
N PRO A 156 15.41 16.21 14.83
CA PRO A 156 16.81 16.31 15.25
C PRO A 156 17.49 14.94 15.37
N GLU A 157 16.71 13.87 15.54
CA GLU A 157 17.18 12.50 15.70
C GLU A 157 16.36 11.54 14.83
N ALA A 158 16.94 10.43 14.38
CA ALA A 158 16.28 9.45 13.50
C ALA A 158 14.98 8.90 14.10
N VAL A 159 14.96 8.63 15.41
CA VAL A 159 13.76 8.11 16.10
C VAL A 159 12.59 9.10 16.05
N GLY A 160 12.86 10.39 15.87
CA GLY A 160 11.81 11.41 15.71
C GLY A 160 10.95 11.20 14.47
N LEU A 161 11.52 10.65 13.39
CA LEU A 161 10.76 10.32 12.17
C LEU A 161 9.70 9.23 12.42
N ILE A 162 10.05 8.22 13.22
CA ILE A 162 9.12 7.13 13.60
C ILE A 162 7.98 7.66 14.48
N ASN A 163 8.25 8.66 15.31
CA ASN A 163 7.28 9.26 16.22
C ASN A 163 6.43 10.37 15.58
N SER A 164 6.78 10.81 14.37
CA SER A 164 6.04 11.84 13.64
C SER A 164 4.61 11.39 13.36
N SER A 165 3.68 12.32 13.48
CA SER A 165 2.28 12.13 13.08
C SER A 165 1.89 12.91 11.82
N LEU A 166 2.86 13.48 11.12
CA LEU A 166 2.64 14.31 9.93
C LEU A 166 1.78 13.60 8.88
N ILE A 167 2.16 12.38 8.50
CA ILE A 167 1.43 11.61 7.48
C ILE A 167 -0.01 11.34 7.93
N LEU A 168 -0.22 10.93 9.19
CA LEU A 168 -1.55 10.69 9.73
C LEU A 168 -2.41 11.97 9.74
N ASN A 169 -1.81 13.11 10.07
CA ASN A 169 -2.49 14.40 10.16
C ASN A 169 -2.83 15.02 8.80
N LEU A 170 -2.18 14.58 7.73
CA LEU A 170 -2.44 15.02 6.35
C LEU A 170 -3.42 14.11 5.61
N ASN A 171 -3.69 12.91 6.11
CA ASN A 171 -4.76 12.06 5.61
C ASN A 171 -6.13 12.58 6.08
N ASP A 172 -7.17 12.18 5.36
CA ASP A 172 -8.54 12.51 5.74
C ASP A 172 -8.91 11.86 7.09
N PRO A 173 -9.86 12.44 7.82
CA PRO A 173 -10.35 11.86 9.07
C PRO A 173 -10.91 10.46 8.86
N CYS A 174 -10.76 9.60 9.87
CA CYS A 174 -11.38 8.28 9.89
C CYS A 174 -12.91 8.40 9.75
N VAL A 175 -13.49 7.66 8.82
CA VAL A 175 -14.94 7.63 8.54
C VAL A 175 -15.66 6.48 9.23
N LEU A 176 -14.94 5.56 9.87
CA LEU A 176 -15.54 4.46 10.61
C LEU A 176 -16.25 4.97 11.87
N GLU A 177 -17.44 4.45 12.14
CA GLU A 177 -18.22 4.81 13.32
C GLU A 177 -17.50 4.44 14.63
N THR A 178 -16.81 3.30 14.63
CA THR A 178 -15.97 2.82 15.73
C THR A 178 -14.73 2.13 15.22
N THR A 179 -13.63 2.24 15.97
CA THR A 179 -12.35 1.56 15.70
C THR A 179 -11.96 0.62 16.83
N ASP A 180 -12.84 0.36 17.79
CA ASP A 180 -12.55 -0.41 19.00
C ASP A 180 -12.26 -1.90 18.68
N TRP A 181 -12.70 -2.38 17.54
CA TRP A 181 -12.44 -3.73 17.05
C TRP A 181 -11.05 -3.88 16.39
N ILE A 182 -10.39 -2.77 16.00
CA ILE A 182 -9.06 -2.79 15.39
C ILE A 182 -8.02 -3.00 16.49
N ARG A 183 -7.31 -4.13 16.44
CA ARG A 183 -6.26 -4.45 17.40
C ARG A 183 -5.04 -5.06 16.70
N PRO A 184 -3.81 -4.77 17.15
CA PRO A 184 -2.64 -5.50 16.72
C PRO A 184 -2.76 -6.97 17.14
N LEU A 185 -2.36 -7.88 16.26
CA LEU A 185 -2.31 -9.31 16.56
C LEU A 185 -1.09 -9.96 15.91
N LYS A 186 -0.70 -11.11 16.45
CA LYS A 186 0.30 -12.00 15.86
C LYS A 186 -0.43 -13.09 15.11
N TYR A 187 0.13 -13.48 13.96
CA TYR A 187 -0.36 -14.66 13.25
C TYR A 187 0.80 -15.54 12.78
N VAL A 188 0.51 -16.81 12.56
CA VAL A 188 1.37 -17.77 11.87
C VAL A 188 0.67 -18.24 10.60
N GLY A 189 1.42 -18.50 9.54
CA GLY A 189 0.85 -18.85 8.24
C GLY A 189 1.29 -20.22 7.72
N VAL A 190 0.37 -20.92 7.10
CA VAL A 190 0.65 -22.05 6.21
C VAL A 190 1.14 -21.45 4.89
N TRP A 191 2.43 -21.28 4.76
CA TRP A 191 3.05 -20.55 3.67
C TRP A 191 4.52 -20.88 3.46
N TRP A 192 5.34 -20.90 4.54
CA TRP A 192 6.78 -21.03 4.43
C TRP A 192 7.24 -22.40 3.94
N GLY A 193 6.52 -23.47 4.32
CA GLY A 193 6.77 -24.83 3.81
C GLY A 193 6.66 -24.94 2.29
N MET A 194 5.78 -24.12 1.70
CA MET A 194 5.58 -24.05 0.25
C MET A 194 6.78 -23.37 -0.44
N HIS A 195 7.30 -22.25 0.12
CA HIS A 195 8.51 -21.60 -0.39
C HIS A 195 9.75 -22.49 -0.29
N LEU A 196 9.82 -23.34 0.73
CA LEU A 196 10.90 -24.31 0.90
C LEU A 196 10.73 -25.56 0.02
N GLY A 197 9.62 -25.67 -0.73
CA GLY A 197 9.32 -26.83 -1.58
C GLY A 197 8.99 -28.11 -0.78
N VAL A 198 8.72 -27.99 0.52
CA VAL A 198 8.26 -29.10 1.37
C VAL A 198 6.78 -29.37 1.16
N GLU A 199 6.00 -28.29 0.99
CA GLU A 199 4.56 -28.28 0.71
C GLU A 199 4.28 -27.61 -0.64
N THR A 200 3.03 -27.70 -1.09
CA THR A 200 2.53 -27.06 -2.32
C THR A 200 1.32 -26.19 -2.06
N TRP A 201 1.10 -25.17 -2.90
CA TRP A 201 -0.10 -24.31 -2.84
C TRP A 201 -1.34 -24.94 -3.43
N LYS A 202 -1.22 -25.96 -4.27
CA LYS A 202 -2.32 -26.64 -4.95
C LYS A 202 -2.62 -27.99 -4.31
N MET A 203 -3.83 -28.49 -4.53
CA MET A 203 -4.26 -29.79 -4.05
C MET A 203 -3.51 -30.92 -4.78
N ASP A 204 -2.46 -31.43 -4.12
CA ASP A 204 -1.69 -32.62 -4.49
C ASP A 204 -1.21 -33.37 -3.24
N GLU A 205 -0.34 -34.37 -3.39
CA GLU A 205 0.16 -35.19 -2.28
C GLU A 205 0.88 -34.41 -1.18
N ARG A 206 1.37 -33.19 -1.48
CA ARG A 206 2.10 -32.33 -0.54
C ARG A 206 1.36 -31.03 -0.23
N HIS A 207 0.06 -30.98 -0.49
CA HIS A 207 -0.73 -29.77 -0.27
C HIS A 207 -0.62 -29.27 1.18
N GLY A 208 -0.19 -28.01 1.34
CA GLY A 208 0.03 -27.40 2.66
C GLY A 208 -1.26 -26.96 3.34
N ALA A 209 -2.21 -26.41 2.57
CA ALA A 209 -3.48 -25.88 3.09
C ALA A 209 -4.55 -26.99 3.19
N THR A 210 -4.29 -28.02 3.95
CA THR A 210 -5.28 -29.09 4.24
C THR A 210 -5.92 -28.90 5.60
N THR A 211 -7.14 -29.41 5.81
CA THR A 211 -7.81 -29.42 7.13
C THR A 211 -6.95 -30.04 8.21
N ALA A 212 -6.27 -31.12 7.91
CA ALA A 212 -5.41 -31.82 8.87
C ALA A 212 -4.19 -30.96 9.27
N ASN A 213 -3.57 -30.26 8.32
CA ASN A 213 -2.42 -29.38 8.58
C ASN A 213 -2.88 -28.09 9.28
N ALA A 214 -4.03 -27.55 8.88
CA ALA A 214 -4.64 -26.40 9.53
C ALA A 214 -4.79 -26.61 11.05
N LYS A 215 -5.29 -27.75 11.49
CA LYS A 215 -5.44 -28.08 12.92
C LYS A 215 -4.10 -28.07 13.66
N LYS A 216 -3.01 -28.51 13.03
CA LYS A 216 -1.66 -28.47 13.65
C LYS A 216 -1.19 -27.03 13.87
N TYR A 217 -1.41 -26.15 12.88
CA TYR A 217 -1.07 -24.73 13.01
C TYR A 217 -1.93 -24.02 14.06
N ILE A 218 -3.22 -24.37 14.15
CA ILE A 218 -4.14 -23.85 15.17
C ILE A 218 -3.70 -24.30 16.56
N ASP A 219 -3.35 -25.59 16.75
CA ASP A 219 -2.82 -26.10 18.02
C ASP A 219 -1.51 -25.41 18.41
N PHE A 220 -0.62 -25.19 17.43
CA PHE A 220 0.62 -24.45 17.66
C PHE A 220 0.36 -23.00 18.08
N ALA A 221 -0.53 -22.30 17.36
CA ALA A 221 -0.91 -20.93 17.66
C ALA A 221 -1.49 -20.82 19.07
N ALA A 222 -2.43 -21.67 19.42
CA ALA A 222 -3.04 -21.70 20.76
C ALA A 222 -2.00 -21.95 21.87
N ALA A 223 -1.09 -22.90 21.67
CA ALA A 223 -0.05 -23.24 22.65
C ALA A 223 1.00 -22.13 22.82
N ASN A 224 1.18 -21.25 21.84
CA ASN A 224 2.20 -20.20 21.83
C ASN A 224 1.62 -18.79 21.94
N HIS A 225 0.35 -18.64 22.29
CA HIS A 225 -0.32 -17.34 22.43
C HIS A 225 -0.21 -16.49 21.15
N ILE A 226 -0.44 -17.11 20.00
CA ILE A 226 -0.55 -16.49 18.69
C ILE A 226 -2.05 -16.40 18.38
N GLU A 227 -2.53 -15.20 18.04
CA GLU A 227 -3.96 -14.92 17.98
C GLU A 227 -4.62 -15.47 16.73
N ALA A 228 -3.89 -15.61 15.60
CA ALA A 228 -4.50 -16.01 14.33
C ALA A 228 -3.61 -16.94 13.49
N VAL A 229 -4.26 -17.68 12.57
CA VAL A 229 -3.60 -18.51 11.56
C VAL A 229 -4.09 -18.13 10.18
N LEU A 230 -3.13 -17.90 9.25
CA LEU A 230 -3.34 -17.64 7.84
C LEU A 230 -3.12 -18.91 7.02
N PHE A 231 -3.92 -19.10 5.95
CA PHE A 231 -3.72 -20.20 5.00
C PHE A 231 -3.55 -19.64 3.58
N GLU A 232 -2.37 -19.77 2.99
CA GLU A 232 -2.21 -19.64 1.54
C GLU A 232 -2.52 -20.98 0.86
N GLY A 233 -2.92 -20.97 -0.40
CA GLY A 233 -3.20 -22.20 -1.14
C GLY A 233 -4.51 -22.89 -0.77
N TRP A 234 -5.43 -22.22 -0.07
CA TRP A 234 -6.67 -22.82 0.42
C TRP A 234 -7.74 -22.98 -0.68
N ASN A 235 -7.72 -22.14 -1.72
CA ASN A 235 -8.75 -22.01 -2.74
C ASN A 235 -8.25 -22.47 -4.13
N GLU A 236 -9.18 -22.82 -5.03
CA GLU A 236 -8.86 -23.24 -6.38
C GLU A 236 -8.19 -22.14 -7.23
N GLY A 237 -7.26 -22.52 -8.10
CA GLY A 237 -6.59 -21.64 -9.07
C GLY A 237 -5.06 -21.67 -9.04
N TRP A 238 -4.44 -22.30 -8.05
CA TRP A 238 -2.98 -22.35 -7.92
C TRP A 238 -2.29 -23.24 -8.96
N GLU A 239 -3.05 -24.09 -9.68
CA GLU A 239 -2.53 -24.93 -10.76
C GLU A 239 -1.98 -24.14 -11.93
N SER A 240 -2.51 -22.92 -12.15
CA SER A 240 -2.15 -22.05 -13.25
C SER A 240 -1.08 -21.01 -12.90
N TRP A 241 -0.35 -21.19 -11.78
CA TRP A 241 0.66 -20.23 -11.35
C TRP A 241 1.72 -19.97 -12.43
N GLY A 242 1.99 -18.69 -12.69
CA GLY A 242 2.90 -18.25 -13.77
C GLY A 242 2.20 -17.86 -15.06
N GLY A 243 0.88 -18.06 -15.15
CA GLY A 243 0.02 -17.54 -16.22
C GLY A 243 -0.92 -16.44 -15.73
N MET A 244 -2.00 -16.19 -16.46
CA MET A 244 -3.08 -15.33 -15.98
C MET A 244 -3.86 -16.07 -14.89
N GLN A 245 -3.69 -15.69 -13.64
CA GLN A 245 -4.31 -16.36 -12.50
C GLN A 245 -5.83 -16.19 -12.52
N SER A 246 -6.57 -17.28 -12.29
CA SER A 246 -8.03 -17.30 -12.25
C SER A 246 -8.51 -17.92 -10.95
N PHE A 247 -8.09 -17.34 -9.83
CA PHE A 247 -8.56 -17.78 -8.51
C PHE A 247 -10.07 -17.64 -8.36
N ASP A 248 -10.69 -18.63 -7.72
CA ASP A 248 -12.03 -18.52 -7.17
C ASP A 248 -11.94 -18.27 -5.66
N PHE A 249 -12.36 -17.10 -5.23
CA PHE A 249 -12.20 -16.65 -3.84
C PHE A 249 -13.32 -17.14 -2.91
N THR A 250 -14.19 -18.03 -3.39
CA THR A 250 -15.28 -18.63 -2.60
C THR A 250 -15.24 -20.16 -2.65
N LYS A 251 -14.23 -20.73 -3.32
CA LYS A 251 -14.16 -22.16 -3.56
C LYS A 251 -12.91 -22.78 -2.95
N PRO A 252 -12.98 -23.32 -1.73
CA PRO A 252 -11.88 -24.05 -1.14
C PRO A 252 -11.58 -25.34 -1.92
N TYR A 253 -10.33 -25.80 -1.84
CA TYR A 253 -10.00 -27.16 -2.29
C TYR A 253 -10.74 -28.22 -1.47
N ALA A 254 -11.00 -29.39 -2.04
CA ALA A 254 -11.81 -30.44 -1.41
C ALA A 254 -11.21 -30.99 -0.10
N ASP A 255 -9.89 -30.79 0.13
CA ASP A 255 -9.17 -31.19 1.33
C ASP A 255 -9.05 -30.07 2.38
N PHE A 256 -9.66 -28.90 2.11
CA PHE A 256 -9.73 -27.74 3.00
C PHE A 256 -11.16 -27.44 3.42
N ASP A 257 -11.60 -28.06 4.52
CA ASP A 257 -12.93 -27.87 5.09
C ASP A 257 -12.96 -26.60 5.97
N ILE A 258 -13.44 -25.51 5.41
CA ILE A 258 -13.45 -24.21 6.07
C ILE A 258 -14.30 -24.20 7.33
N ASP A 259 -15.47 -24.85 7.30
CA ASP A 259 -16.38 -24.88 8.45
C ASP A 259 -15.77 -25.64 9.63
N GLU A 260 -15.14 -26.77 9.35
CA GLU A 260 -14.43 -27.56 10.37
C GLU A 260 -13.23 -26.81 10.93
N ILE A 261 -12.47 -26.08 10.06
CA ILE A 261 -11.29 -25.31 10.48
C ILE A 261 -11.71 -24.15 11.38
N VAL A 262 -12.72 -23.38 10.99
CA VAL A 262 -13.22 -22.23 11.77
C VAL A 262 -13.79 -22.70 13.11
N ARG A 263 -14.58 -23.78 13.11
CA ARG A 263 -15.10 -24.38 14.33
C ARG A 263 -13.97 -24.77 15.28
N TYR A 264 -12.95 -25.49 14.77
CA TYR A 264 -11.81 -25.95 15.56
C TYR A 264 -10.98 -24.79 16.10
N ALA A 265 -10.72 -23.77 15.29
CA ALA A 265 -10.00 -22.58 15.70
C ALA A 265 -10.72 -21.85 16.84
N LYS A 266 -12.04 -21.69 16.74
CA LYS A 266 -12.85 -21.08 17.78
C LYS A 266 -12.80 -21.86 19.10
N GLU A 267 -12.81 -23.20 19.06
CA GLU A 267 -12.66 -24.04 20.25
C GLU A 267 -11.29 -23.86 20.94
N LYS A 268 -10.25 -23.53 20.16
CA LYS A 268 -8.89 -23.27 20.65
C LYS A 268 -8.64 -21.80 21.01
N GLY A 269 -9.59 -20.89 20.76
CA GLY A 269 -9.41 -19.47 21.00
C GLY A 269 -8.47 -18.79 19.99
N VAL A 270 -8.38 -19.31 18.77
CA VAL A 270 -7.56 -18.81 17.66
C VAL A 270 -8.49 -18.30 16.55
N GLU A 271 -8.15 -17.19 15.92
CA GLU A 271 -8.88 -16.63 14.78
C GLU A 271 -8.31 -17.16 13.45
N ILE A 272 -9.14 -17.21 12.42
CA ILE A 272 -8.69 -17.49 11.06
C ILE A 272 -8.51 -16.17 10.31
N MET A 273 -7.36 -16.01 9.66
CA MET A 273 -7.09 -14.92 8.75
C MET A 273 -7.27 -15.44 7.31
N GLY A 274 -8.21 -14.86 6.60
CA GLY A 274 -8.44 -15.13 5.18
C GLY A 274 -7.27 -14.63 4.33
N HIS A 275 -7.07 -15.26 3.19
CA HIS A 275 -6.05 -14.88 2.22
C HIS A 275 -6.64 -14.81 0.81
N HIS A 276 -6.52 -13.66 0.17
CA HIS A 276 -6.85 -13.48 -1.24
C HIS A 276 -5.57 -13.16 -2.03
N GLU A 277 -4.92 -14.18 -2.58
CA GLU A 277 -3.84 -13.97 -3.57
C GLU A 277 -4.47 -13.70 -4.93
N THR A 278 -4.12 -12.59 -5.55
CA THR A 278 -4.67 -12.18 -6.86
C THR A 278 -3.81 -12.64 -8.03
N GLY A 279 -2.51 -12.94 -7.79
CA GLY A 279 -1.52 -13.17 -8.85
C GLY A 279 -1.40 -11.98 -9.81
N GLY A 280 -1.80 -10.79 -9.37
CA GLY A 280 -1.86 -9.58 -10.20
C GLY A 280 -3.09 -9.50 -11.11
N ASN A 281 -3.95 -10.52 -11.20
CA ASN A 281 -5.16 -10.48 -12.02
C ASN A 281 -6.29 -9.66 -11.35
N ILE A 282 -6.08 -8.34 -11.32
CA ILE A 282 -7.02 -7.39 -10.70
C ILE A 282 -8.44 -7.49 -11.27
N PRO A 283 -8.66 -7.58 -12.60
CA PRO A 283 -10.00 -7.72 -13.14
C PRO A 283 -10.73 -8.98 -12.65
N ASN A 284 -10.02 -10.08 -12.40
CA ASN A 284 -10.61 -11.29 -11.84
C ASN A 284 -11.02 -11.08 -10.38
N TYR A 285 -10.16 -10.44 -9.60
CA TYR A 285 -10.42 -10.19 -8.18
C TYR A 285 -11.58 -9.20 -8.00
N GLU A 286 -11.59 -8.06 -8.69
CA GLU A 286 -12.63 -7.04 -8.57
C GLU A 286 -14.04 -7.54 -8.93
N ARG A 287 -14.14 -8.48 -9.87
CA ARG A 287 -15.44 -9.10 -10.18
C ARG A 287 -16.00 -9.95 -9.04
N GLN A 288 -15.15 -10.44 -8.14
CA GLN A 288 -15.52 -11.37 -7.09
C GLN A 288 -15.46 -10.72 -5.69
N MET A 289 -14.81 -9.58 -5.54
CA MET A 289 -14.35 -9.02 -4.28
C MET A 289 -15.47 -8.90 -3.23
N ASP A 290 -16.59 -8.29 -3.58
CA ASP A 290 -17.72 -8.11 -2.66
C ASP A 290 -18.25 -9.47 -2.19
N HIS A 291 -18.45 -10.41 -3.12
CA HIS A 291 -18.93 -11.75 -2.81
C HIS A 291 -17.89 -12.55 -2.00
N ALA A 292 -16.61 -12.41 -2.30
CA ALA A 292 -15.54 -13.08 -1.59
C ALA A 292 -15.40 -12.59 -0.14
N MET A 293 -15.53 -11.28 0.09
CA MET A 293 -15.50 -10.73 1.45
C MET A 293 -16.75 -11.11 2.24
N GLN A 294 -17.92 -11.10 1.60
CA GLN A 294 -19.15 -11.57 2.22
C GLN A 294 -19.05 -13.06 2.59
N TRP A 295 -18.47 -13.88 1.70
CA TRP A 295 -18.26 -15.31 1.96
C TRP A 295 -17.40 -15.54 3.22
N TYR A 296 -16.33 -14.75 3.42
CA TYR A 296 -15.55 -14.81 4.67
C TYR A 296 -16.39 -14.41 5.88
N THR A 297 -17.16 -13.35 5.78
CA THR A 297 -18.03 -12.87 6.87
C THR A 297 -19.06 -13.96 7.24
N ASP A 298 -19.66 -14.64 6.26
CA ASP A 298 -20.64 -15.73 6.45
C ASP A 298 -20.01 -16.93 7.18
N HIS A 299 -18.70 -17.16 7.01
CA HIS A 299 -17.93 -18.19 7.74
C HIS A 299 -17.32 -17.68 9.06
N GLY A 300 -17.60 -16.44 9.45
CA GLY A 300 -17.07 -15.86 10.70
C GLY A 300 -15.58 -15.48 10.65
N ILE A 301 -15.06 -15.21 9.46
CA ILE A 301 -13.68 -14.75 9.23
C ILE A 301 -13.71 -13.24 9.04
N HIS A 302 -13.01 -12.50 9.92
CA HIS A 302 -12.99 -11.03 9.96
C HIS A 302 -11.58 -10.44 9.82
N LEU A 303 -10.59 -11.27 9.54
CA LEU A 303 -9.21 -10.88 9.27
C LEU A 303 -8.87 -11.26 7.84
N LEU A 304 -8.26 -10.35 7.09
CA LEU A 304 -7.91 -10.57 5.68
C LEU A 304 -6.49 -10.10 5.39
N LYS A 305 -5.74 -10.92 4.66
CA LYS A 305 -4.53 -10.54 3.93
C LYS A 305 -4.80 -10.64 2.44
N THR A 306 -4.52 -9.59 1.69
CA THR A 306 -4.54 -9.62 0.22
C THR A 306 -3.12 -9.80 -0.33
N GLY A 307 -2.96 -10.59 -1.39
CA GLY A 307 -1.70 -10.88 -2.06
C GLY A 307 -1.69 -10.42 -3.52
N TYR A 308 -0.51 -10.01 -3.99
CA TYR A 308 -0.31 -9.45 -5.33
C TYR A 308 1.04 -9.92 -5.90
N ALA A 309 1.32 -11.21 -5.81
CA ALA A 309 2.60 -11.79 -6.22
C ALA A 309 2.72 -11.99 -7.75
N GLY A 310 2.30 -11.02 -8.53
CA GLY A 310 2.38 -11.05 -9.99
C GLY A 310 2.20 -9.66 -10.60
N ALA A 311 2.69 -9.46 -11.82
CA ALA A 311 2.47 -8.23 -12.56
C ALA A 311 0.99 -8.04 -12.90
N PHE A 312 0.53 -6.80 -12.94
CA PHE A 312 -0.80 -6.49 -13.45
C PHE A 312 -0.89 -6.76 -14.96
N PRO A 313 -2.06 -7.18 -15.48
CA PRO A 313 -2.22 -7.43 -16.91
C PRO A 313 -2.13 -6.12 -17.71
N ASP A 314 -1.92 -6.25 -19.02
CA ASP A 314 -1.99 -5.15 -19.99
C ASP A 314 -1.00 -4.00 -19.75
N GLY A 315 0.09 -4.26 -19.01
CA GLY A 315 1.14 -3.28 -18.72
C GLY A 315 0.75 -2.22 -17.66
N TYR A 316 -0.32 -2.44 -16.91
CA TYR A 316 -0.59 -1.64 -15.72
C TYR A 316 0.45 -1.89 -14.65
N LEU A 317 0.79 -0.87 -13.88
CA LEU A 317 1.75 -0.93 -12.80
C LEU A 317 1.06 -0.88 -11.44
N HIS A 318 1.62 -1.59 -10.46
CA HIS A 318 1.07 -1.64 -9.09
C HIS A 318 0.89 -0.24 -8.46
N HIS A 319 1.86 0.65 -8.69
CA HIS A 319 1.89 1.97 -8.08
C HIS A 319 1.30 3.08 -8.99
N SER A 320 0.74 2.72 -10.14
CA SER A 320 -0.01 3.66 -10.99
C SER A 320 -1.34 4.06 -10.34
N GLN A 321 -1.98 5.10 -10.85
CA GLN A 321 -3.34 5.49 -10.41
C GLN A 321 -4.33 4.32 -10.46
N TYR A 322 -4.20 3.42 -11.44
CA TYR A 322 -5.02 2.21 -11.53
C TYR A 322 -4.83 1.29 -10.33
N GLY A 323 -3.59 1.00 -9.95
CA GLY A 323 -3.27 0.17 -8.80
C GLY A 323 -3.70 0.82 -7.49
N VAL A 324 -3.41 2.12 -7.31
CA VAL A 324 -3.85 2.88 -6.11
C VAL A 324 -5.37 2.82 -5.95
N ASN A 325 -6.13 3.02 -7.02
CA ASN A 325 -7.58 2.94 -6.99
C ASN A 325 -8.07 1.53 -6.64
N HIS A 326 -7.39 0.50 -7.13
CA HIS A 326 -7.70 -0.86 -6.75
C HIS A 326 -7.49 -1.10 -5.25
N TYR A 327 -6.33 -0.76 -4.72
CA TYR A 327 -6.02 -0.93 -3.29
C TYR A 327 -6.96 -0.15 -2.38
N GLN A 328 -7.35 1.05 -2.79
CA GLN A 328 -8.35 1.85 -2.08
C GLN A 328 -9.70 1.13 -2.01
N ARG A 329 -10.20 0.61 -3.14
CA ARG A 329 -11.46 -0.17 -3.18
C ARG A 329 -11.39 -1.41 -2.29
N VAL A 330 -10.26 -2.11 -2.26
CA VAL A 330 -10.09 -3.29 -1.37
C VAL A 330 -10.26 -2.89 0.10
N VAL A 331 -9.61 -1.80 0.52
CA VAL A 331 -9.71 -1.32 1.90
C VAL A 331 -11.13 -0.86 2.23
N GLU A 332 -11.78 -0.10 1.33
CA GLU A 332 -13.15 0.38 1.51
C GLU A 332 -14.18 -0.76 1.56
N THR A 333 -13.97 -1.82 0.76
CA THR A 333 -14.87 -2.99 0.77
C THR A 333 -14.68 -3.85 2.02
N ALA A 334 -13.46 -3.89 2.57
CA ALA A 334 -13.13 -4.68 3.77
C ALA A 334 -13.54 -3.98 5.08
N ALA A 335 -13.71 -2.66 5.08
CA ALA A 335 -14.04 -1.85 6.25
C ALA A 335 -15.54 -1.75 6.50
#